data_18748660188eadd8f5db09f504fccbed
#
_entry.id   18748660188eadd8f5db09f504fccbed
#
_cell.length_a   1.000
_cell.length_b   1.000
_cell.length_c   1.000
_cell.angle_alpha   90.00
_cell.angle_beta   90.00
_cell.angle_gamma   90.00
#
_symmetry.space_group_name_H-M   'P 1'
#
loop_
_entity.id
_entity.type
_entity.pdbx_description
1 polymer ?
#
loop_
_entity_poly.entity_id
_entity_poly.type
_entity_poly.pdbx_seq_one_letter_code
_entity_poly.pdbx_strand_id
1 'polypeptide(L)'
;MKRLILALLAGAALAASSPACAAVKTIVLVHGAFADGSGWKPVADILQSHGYSVLVVQEPETSFAADVAATRRVLDKAGPCVLVGHSYGGMIITETGMHPDIKALVYVAAVQPDVGESLSDLADKMPPAAKSIGPVGGGFLAVKPRCVSE
;
A
#
# COMPACT_ATOMS: atom_id res chain seq x y z
N MET A 1 3.28 -73.24 31.43
CA MET A 1 4.03 -72.48 30.38
C MET A 1 3.11 -71.37 29.88
N LYS A 2 3.25 -70.16 30.42
CA LYS A 2 2.45 -68.99 30.05
C LYS A 2 3.27 -68.10 29.11
N ARG A 3 2.83 -67.97 27.88
CA ARG A 3 3.48 -67.11 26.87
C ARG A 3 2.92 -65.68 27.05
N LEU A 4 3.79 -64.76 27.45
CA LEU A 4 3.51 -63.33 27.54
C LEU A 4 3.67 -62.73 26.16
N ILE A 5 2.58 -62.20 25.60
CA ILE A 5 2.60 -61.45 24.32
C ILE A 5 2.75 -59.99 24.67
N LEU A 6 3.91 -59.40 24.37
CA LEU A 6 4.21 -57.98 24.55
C LEU A 6 3.73 -57.25 23.29
N ALA A 7 2.62 -56.51 23.34
CA ALA A 7 2.15 -55.67 22.28
C ALA A 7 2.88 -54.33 22.28
N LEU A 8 3.75 -54.05 21.31
CA LEU A 8 4.36 -52.74 21.08
C LEU A 8 3.32 -51.81 20.43
N LEU A 9 2.83 -50.85 21.14
CA LEU A 9 2.07 -49.72 20.61
C LEU A 9 3.06 -48.70 20.04
N ALA A 10 3.27 -48.72 18.73
CA ALA A 10 3.98 -47.66 18.03
C ALA A 10 3.03 -46.45 17.85
N GLY A 11 3.15 -45.47 18.75
CA GLY A 11 2.45 -44.18 18.65
C GLY A 11 3.06 -43.35 17.52
N ALA A 12 2.41 -43.28 16.37
CA ALA A 12 2.76 -42.33 15.32
C ALA A 12 2.32 -40.91 15.75
N ALA A 13 3.28 -40.11 16.20
CA ALA A 13 3.08 -38.69 16.44
C ALA A 13 2.90 -38.01 15.07
N LEU A 14 1.64 -37.69 14.68
CA LEU A 14 1.39 -36.76 13.58
C LEU A 14 1.88 -35.38 14.03
N ALA A 15 3.06 -34.99 13.58
CA ALA A 15 3.50 -33.61 13.65
C ALA A 15 2.57 -32.80 12.72
N ALA A 16 1.60 -32.08 13.31
CA ALA A 16 0.81 -31.09 12.62
C ALA A 16 1.76 -29.96 12.20
N SER A 17 2.26 -30.01 10.96
CA SER A 17 2.96 -28.88 10.36
C SER A 17 1.94 -27.76 10.19
N SER A 18 1.97 -26.77 11.07
CA SER A 18 1.26 -25.51 10.82
C SER A 18 1.68 -24.98 9.45
N PRO A 19 0.74 -24.58 8.58
CA PRO A 19 1.11 -23.97 7.32
C PRO A 19 1.94 -22.72 7.63
N ALA A 20 3.22 -22.75 7.26
CA ALA A 20 4.05 -21.56 7.32
C ALA A 20 3.36 -20.52 6.42
N CYS A 21 2.87 -19.43 7.03
CA CYS A 21 2.32 -18.32 6.27
C CYS A 21 3.44 -17.83 5.35
N ALA A 22 3.31 -18.10 4.04
CA ALA A 22 4.31 -17.69 3.08
C ALA A 22 4.48 -16.17 3.19
N ALA A 23 5.71 -15.72 3.48
CA ALA A 23 6.00 -14.31 3.62
C ALA A 23 5.64 -13.59 2.32
N VAL A 24 4.85 -12.52 2.43
CA VAL A 24 4.50 -11.68 1.28
C VAL A 24 5.77 -11.06 0.71
N LYS A 25 5.99 -11.25 -0.58
CA LYS A 25 7.19 -10.77 -1.27
C LYS A 25 6.94 -9.65 -2.26
N THR A 26 5.68 -9.31 -2.52
CA THR A 26 5.30 -8.22 -3.42
C THR A 26 4.90 -6.99 -2.62
N ILE A 27 5.44 -5.84 -3.01
CA ILE A 27 5.11 -4.54 -2.44
C ILE A 27 4.61 -3.66 -3.59
N VAL A 28 3.45 -3.06 -3.41
CA VAL A 28 2.86 -2.10 -4.35
C VAL A 28 2.95 -0.71 -3.73
N LEU A 29 3.58 0.23 -4.43
CA LEU A 29 3.82 1.60 -3.98
C LEU A 29 2.92 2.57 -4.74
N VAL A 30 2.20 3.41 -3.99
CA VAL A 30 1.27 4.42 -4.49
C VAL A 30 1.78 5.79 -4.08
N HIS A 31 2.00 6.68 -5.05
CA HIS A 31 2.56 8.01 -4.80
C HIS A 31 1.51 9.01 -4.28
N GLY A 32 1.94 10.18 -3.88
CA GLY A 32 1.05 11.27 -3.49
C GLY A 32 0.77 12.22 -4.65
N ALA A 33 -0.22 13.09 -4.48
CA ALA A 33 -0.52 14.15 -5.43
C ALA A 33 0.71 15.04 -5.71
N PHE A 34 0.76 15.63 -6.91
CA PHE A 34 1.86 16.48 -7.40
C PHE A 34 3.20 15.77 -7.59
N ALA A 35 3.19 14.45 -7.62
CA ALA A 35 4.35 13.61 -7.81
C ALA A 35 4.05 12.55 -8.88
N ASP A 36 4.98 11.67 -9.10
CA ASP A 36 4.82 10.46 -9.90
C ASP A 36 5.55 9.28 -9.24
N GLY A 37 5.42 8.11 -9.83
CA GLY A 37 6.04 6.91 -9.29
C GLY A 37 7.56 6.96 -9.19
N SER A 38 8.24 7.88 -9.88
CA SER A 38 9.70 8.01 -9.83
C SER A 38 10.20 8.41 -8.44
N GLY A 39 9.37 9.12 -7.66
CA GLY A 39 9.67 9.47 -6.27
C GLY A 39 9.90 8.26 -5.38
N TRP A 40 9.36 7.10 -5.73
CA TRP A 40 9.56 5.86 -5.01
C TRP A 40 10.85 5.11 -5.39
N LYS A 41 11.57 5.56 -6.43
CA LYS A 41 12.74 4.82 -6.94
C LYS A 41 13.77 4.46 -5.87
N PRO A 42 14.21 5.37 -4.97
CA PRO A 42 15.21 5.00 -3.95
C PRO A 42 14.71 3.90 -3.00
N VAL A 43 13.42 3.96 -2.61
CA VAL A 43 12.80 2.96 -1.75
C VAL A 43 12.64 1.63 -2.50
N ALA A 44 12.21 1.68 -3.77
CA ALA A 44 12.07 0.50 -4.61
C ALA A 44 13.42 -0.23 -4.79
N ASP A 45 14.49 0.50 -5.06
CA ASP A 45 15.84 -0.07 -5.20
C ASP A 45 16.29 -0.79 -3.92
N ILE A 46 16.04 -0.19 -2.75
CA ILE A 46 16.34 -0.82 -1.45
C ILE A 46 15.52 -2.09 -1.25
N LEU A 47 14.22 -2.04 -1.46
CA LEU A 47 13.35 -3.19 -1.29
C LEU A 47 13.72 -4.33 -2.24
N GLN A 48 14.02 -4.02 -3.50
CA GLN A 48 14.46 -5.00 -4.49
C GLN A 48 15.79 -5.64 -4.10
N SER A 49 16.74 -4.86 -3.56
CA SER A 49 18.03 -5.40 -3.07
C SER A 49 17.83 -6.39 -1.89
N HIS A 50 16.72 -6.29 -1.16
CA HIS A 50 16.32 -7.22 -0.10
C HIS A 50 15.43 -8.36 -0.59
N GLY A 51 15.28 -8.53 -1.91
CA GLY A 51 14.57 -9.65 -2.52
C GLY A 51 13.04 -9.50 -2.55
N TYR A 52 12.52 -8.28 -2.47
CA TYR A 52 11.11 -8.00 -2.71
C TYR A 52 10.84 -7.71 -4.19
N SER A 53 9.69 -8.14 -4.68
CA SER A 53 9.13 -7.68 -5.94
C SER A 53 8.42 -6.35 -5.69
N VAL A 54 8.79 -5.30 -6.43
CA VAL A 54 8.22 -3.96 -6.23
C VAL A 54 7.50 -3.51 -7.48
N LEU A 55 6.24 -3.14 -7.32
CA LEU A 55 5.42 -2.52 -8.34
C LEU A 55 5.12 -1.08 -7.93
N VAL A 56 5.20 -0.15 -8.86
CA VAL A 56 4.90 1.27 -8.60
C VAL A 56 3.71 1.66 -9.46
N VAL A 57 2.67 2.16 -8.83
CA VAL A 57 1.48 2.67 -9.51
C VAL A 57 1.83 4.03 -10.14
N GLN A 58 1.36 4.25 -11.37
CA GLN A 58 1.34 5.55 -12.01
C GLN A 58 -0.11 6.03 -12.05
N GLU A 59 -0.41 7.01 -11.23
CA GLU A 59 -1.73 7.62 -11.14
C GLU A 59 -1.87 8.70 -12.21
N PRO A 60 -2.98 8.73 -12.95
CA PRO A 60 -3.21 9.78 -13.95
C PRO A 60 -3.51 11.16 -13.34
N GLU A 61 -3.85 11.24 -12.05
CA GLU A 61 -4.21 12.45 -11.30
C GLU A 61 -5.29 13.32 -12.01
N THR A 62 -6.17 12.67 -12.77
CA THR A 62 -7.28 13.32 -13.46
C THR A 62 -8.57 13.27 -12.65
N SER A 63 -8.73 12.25 -11.82
CA SER A 63 -9.81 12.11 -10.84
C SER A 63 -9.48 10.99 -9.85
N PHE A 64 -10.03 11.06 -8.63
CA PHE A 64 -9.91 10.00 -7.64
C PHE A 64 -10.30 8.63 -8.18
N ALA A 65 -11.41 8.55 -8.92
CA ALA A 65 -11.87 7.29 -9.52
C ALA A 65 -10.88 6.73 -10.56
N ALA A 66 -10.21 7.60 -11.33
CA ALA A 66 -9.21 7.19 -12.30
C ALA A 66 -7.94 6.65 -11.61
N ASP A 67 -7.53 7.25 -10.52
CA ASP A 67 -6.37 6.85 -9.72
C ASP A 67 -6.63 5.52 -9.00
N VAL A 68 -7.82 5.36 -8.40
CA VAL A 68 -8.28 4.08 -7.85
C VAL A 68 -8.30 2.98 -8.92
N ALA A 69 -8.81 3.28 -10.11
CA ALA A 69 -8.83 2.31 -11.22
C ALA A 69 -7.41 1.95 -11.70
N ALA A 70 -6.48 2.90 -11.71
CA ALA A 70 -5.07 2.63 -12.03
C ALA A 70 -4.45 1.69 -11.01
N THR A 71 -4.68 1.93 -9.73
CA THR A 71 -4.18 1.10 -8.64
C THR A 71 -4.77 -0.31 -8.70
N ARG A 72 -6.07 -0.47 -8.91
CA ARG A 72 -6.72 -1.78 -9.06
C ARG A 72 -6.12 -2.60 -10.18
N ARG A 73 -5.83 -1.99 -11.35
CA ARG A 73 -5.18 -2.70 -12.47
C ARG A 73 -3.79 -3.26 -12.12
N VAL A 74 -3.06 -2.62 -11.22
CA VAL A 74 -1.78 -3.13 -10.72
C VAL A 74 -2.02 -4.26 -9.72
N LEU A 75 -2.97 -4.09 -8.80
CA LEU A 75 -3.33 -5.11 -7.81
C LEU A 75 -3.80 -6.41 -8.44
N ASP A 76 -4.61 -6.34 -9.51
CA ASP A 76 -5.10 -7.51 -10.27
C ASP A 76 -3.96 -8.39 -10.83
N LYS A 77 -2.74 -7.87 -10.88
CA LYS A 77 -1.54 -8.55 -11.40
C LYS A 77 -0.48 -8.83 -10.33
N ALA A 78 -0.62 -8.21 -9.16
CA ALA A 78 0.41 -8.26 -8.12
C ALA A 78 0.44 -9.60 -7.37
N GLY A 79 -0.70 -10.29 -7.27
CA GLY A 79 -0.87 -11.39 -6.32
C GLY A 79 -0.77 -10.90 -4.86
N PRO A 80 -0.57 -11.79 -3.90
CA PRO A 80 -0.48 -11.41 -2.49
C PRO A 80 0.57 -10.33 -2.24
N CYS A 81 0.13 -9.14 -1.76
CA CYS A 81 1.00 -7.98 -1.64
C CYS A 81 0.76 -7.15 -0.36
N VAL A 82 1.74 -6.33 -0.04
CA VAL A 82 1.61 -5.18 0.87
C VAL A 82 1.40 -3.94 0.00
N LEU A 83 0.37 -3.18 0.30
CA LEU A 83 0.05 -1.94 -0.41
C LEU A 83 0.49 -0.73 0.45
N VAL A 84 1.32 0.13 -0.13
CA VAL A 84 1.94 1.27 0.56
C VAL A 84 1.48 2.55 -0.12
N GLY A 85 0.95 3.51 0.64
CA GLY A 85 0.52 4.81 0.13
C GLY A 85 1.23 5.96 0.84
N HIS A 86 1.67 6.94 0.06
CA HIS A 86 2.23 8.19 0.56
C HIS A 86 1.25 9.35 0.35
N SER A 87 1.08 10.21 1.35
CA SER A 87 0.28 11.43 1.23
C SER A 87 -1.14 11.16 0.71
N TYR A 88 -1.55 11.75 -0.41
CA TYR A 88 -2.82 11.48 -1.12
C TYR A 88 -3.00 10.00 -1.48
N GLY A 89 -1.92 9.29 -1.81
CA GLY A 89 -1.96 7.84 -2.05
C GLY A 89 -2.55 7.04 -0.90
N GLY A 90 -2.59 7.61 0.31
CA GLY A 90 -3.29 7.03 1.46
C GLY A 90 -4.79 6.90 1.26
N MET A 91 -5.44 7.88 0.61
CA MET A 91 -6.85 7.78 0.23
C MET A 91 -7.09 6.66 -0.77
N ILE A 92 -6.18 6.54 -1.75
CA ILE A 92 -6.24 5.51 -2.79
C ILE A 92 -6.13 4.11 -2.19
N ILE A 93 -5.15 3.90 -1.28
CA ILE A 93 -4.97 2.59 -0.65
C ILE A 93 -6.10 2.25 0.33
N THR A 94 -6.73 3.25 0.96
CA THR A 94 -7.91 3.04 1.79
C THR A 94 -9.08 2.52 0.94
N GLU A 95 -9.36 3.16 -0.20
CA GLU A 95 -10.44 2.78 -1.11
C GLU A 95 -10.21 1.42 -1.78
N THR A 96 -8.94 1.08 -2.06
CA THR A 96 -8.59 -0.21 -2.69
C THR A 96 -8.30 -1.31 -1.67
N GLY A 97 -8.28 -0.99 -0.38
CA GLY A 97 -7.81 -1.87 0.71
C GLY A 97 -8.56 -3.18 0.89
N MET A 98 -9.76 -3.30 0.36
CA MET A 98 -10.56 -4.53 0.38
C MET A 98 -10.23 -5.52 -0.74
N HIS A 99 -9.24 -5.21 -1.60
CA HIS A 99 -8.81 -6.15 -2.65
C HIS A 99 -8.28 -7.45 -2.02
N PRO A 100 -8.66 -8.65 -2.52
CA PRO A 100 -8.38 -9.93 -1.85
C PRO A 100 -6.89 -10.27 -1.74
N ASP A 101 -6.05 -9.71 -2.62
CA ASP A 101 -4.61 -9.95 -2.61
C ASP A 101 -3.85 -9.05 -1.64
N ILE A 102 -4.47 -8.02 -1.09
CA ILE A 102 -3.83 -7.15 -0.09
C ILE A 102 -3.76 -7.87 1.25
N LYS A 103 -2.57 -7.97 1.81
CA LYS A 103 -2.30 -8.59 3.12
C LYS A 103 -2.00 -7.57 4.21
N ALA A 104 -1.58 -6.37 3.83
CA ALA A 104 -1.40 -5.24 4.74
C ALA A 104 -1.44 -3.91 3.99
N LEU A 105 -1.86 -2.86 4.69
CA LEU A 105 -1.77 -1.46 4.25
C LEU A 105 -0.70 -0.75 5.07
N VAL A 106 0.12 0.06 4.41
CA VAL A 106 1.15 0.88 5.05
C VAL A 106 0.96 2.33 4.62
N TYR A 107 0.76 3.20 5.58
CA TYR A 107 0.58 4.64 5.38
C TYR A 107 1.88 5.37 5.72
N VAL A 108 2.47 6.04 4.74
CA VAL A 108 3.72 6.80 4.88
C VAL A 108 3.39 8.28 4.79
N ALA A 109 3.35 8.99 5.94
CA ALA A 109 2.93 10.39 6.01
C ALA A 109 1.68 10.66 5.14
N ALA A 110 0.68 9.78 5.29
CA ALA A 110 -0.42 9.64 4.36
C ALA A 110 -1.77 9.98 5.00
N VAL A 111 -2.71 10.38 4.16
CA VAL A 111 -4.10 10.60 4.54
C VAL A 111 -4.81 9.25 4.71
N GLN A 112 -5.52 9.08 5.81
CA GLN A 112 -6.34 7.90 6.07
C GLN A 112 -7.78 8.36 6.37
N PRO A 113 -8.65 8.41 5.36
CA PRO A 113 -10.02 8.86 5.53
C PRO A 113 -10.91 7.79 6.17
N ASP A 114 -11.95 8.23 6.84
CA ASP A 114 -13.10 7.40 7.18
C ASP A 114 -14.06 7.28 5.99
N VAL A 115 -15.06 6.40 6.11
CA VAL A 115 -16.08 6.19 5.08
C VAL A 115 -16.82 7.49 4.76
N GLY A 116 -16.75 7.91 3.49
CA GLY A 116 -17.41 9.12 3.00
C GLY A 116 -16.65 10.42 3.27
N GLU A 117 -15.47 10.35 3.86
CA GLU A 117 -14.65 11.53 4.17
C GLU A 117 -13.79 11.93 2.98
N SER A 118 -13.84 13.19 2.60
CA SER A 118 -13.04 13.74 1.51
C SER A 118 -11.71 14.32 2.02
N LEU A 119 -10.77 14.57 1.10
CA LEU A 119 -9.53 15.27 1.43
C LEU A 119 -9.80 16.69 1.94
N SER A 120 -10.85 17.36 1.45
CA SER A 120 -11.27 18.68 1.93
C SER A 120 -11.70 18.62 3.38
N ASP A 121 -12.52 17.63 3.76
CA ASP A 121 -13.00 17.47 5.14
C ASP A 121 -11.84 17.24 6.11
N LEU A 122 -10.82 16.52 5.70
CA LEU A 122 -9.62 16.28 6.49
C LEU A 122 -8.74 17.53 6.58
N ALA A 123 -8.60 18.27 5.47
CA ALA A 123 -7.83 19.52 5.45
C ALA A 123 -8.46 20.62 6.34
N ASP A 124 -9.78 20.66 6.41
CA ASP A 124 -10.51 21.58 7.28
C ASP A 124 -10.31 21.26 8.77
N LYS A 125 -10.19 19.97 9.10
CA LYS A 125 -9.90 19.51 10.48
C LYS A 125 -8.44 19.74 10.87
N MET A 126 -7.54 19.65 9.93
CA MET A 126 -6.10 19.80 10.12
C MET A 126 -5.53 20.75 9.07
N PRO A 127 -5.43 22.07 9.39
CA PRO A 127 -4.90 23.03 8.43
C PRO A 127 -3.55 22.58 7.88
N PRO A 128 -3.36 22.57 6.55
CA PRO A 128 -2.12 22.10 5.95
C PRO A 128 -0.94 22.94 6.38
N ALA A 129 0.14 22.30 6.82
CA ALA A 129 1.39 22.98 7.14
C ALA A 129 2.03 23.63 5.90
N ALA A 130 1.72 23.13 4.70
CA ALA A 130 2.24 23.64 3.44
C ALA A 130 1.33 24.72 2.84
N LYS A 131 1.75 25.98 2.93
CA LYS A 131 1.08 27.12 2.27
C LYS A 131 1.38 27.20 0.76
N SER A 132 2.21 26.30 0.24
CA SER A 132 2.64 26.29 -1.16
C SER A 132 1.65 25.62 -2.11
N ILE A 133 0.63 24.95 -1.60
CA ILE A 133 -0.42 24.34 -2.43
C ILE A 133 -1.57 25.32 -2.56
N GLY A 134 -2.07 25.54 -3.76
CA GLY A 134 -3.18 26.45 -3.98
C GLY A 134 -3.87 26.23 -5.32
N PRO A 135 -5.08 26.79 -5.52
CA PRO A 135 -5.86 26.65 -6.72
C PRO A 135 -5.18 27.33 -7.94
N VAL A 136 -5.27 26.67 -9.09
CA VAL A 136 -4.75 27.18 -10.37
C VAL A 136 -5.84 27.32 -11.43
N GLY A 137 -7.10 27.15 -11.06
CA GLY A 137 -8.26 27.20 -11.94
C GLY A 137 -8.73 25.82 -12.40
N GLY A 138 -9.94 25.76 -12.96
CA GLY A 138 -10.53 24.51 -13.47
C GLY A 138 -10.77 23.42 -12.42
N GLY A 139 -10.76 23.76 -11.12
CA GLY A 139 -10.89 22.77 -10.04
C GLY A 139 -9.60 22.08 -9.66
N PHE A 140 -8.46 22.49 -10.23
CA PHE A 140 -7.15 21.89 -9.94
C PHE A 140 -6.38 22.66 -8.87
N LEU A 141 -5.54 21.91 -8.14
CA LEU A 141 -4.54 22.43 -7.22
C LEU A 141 -3.15 22.25 -7.81
N ALA A 142 -2.23 23.13 -7.51
CA ALA A 142 -0.81 22.96 -7.84
C ALA A 142 0.09 23.46 -6.73
N VAL A 143 1.33 22.98 -6.75
CA VAL A 143 2.39 23.50 -5.89
C VAL A 143 2.89 24.82 -6.50
N LYS A 144 2.81 25.91 -5.73
CA LYS A 144 3.36 27.20 -6.14
C LYS A 144 4.88 27.12 -6.17
N PRO A 145 5.54 27.57 -7.26
CA PRO A 145 6.97 27.67 -7.29
C PRO A 145 7.46 28.52 -6.11
N ARG A 146 8.49 28.12 -5.41
CA ARG A 146 9.21 29.03 -4.52
C ARG A 146 9.84 30.09 -5.39
N CYS A 147 9.45 31.33 -5.24
CA CYS A 147 10.29 32.42 -5.70
C CYS A 147 11.58 32.34 -4.86
N VAL A 148 12.66 31.89 -5.47
CA VAL A 148 13.99 32.06 -4.89
C VAL A 148 14.22 33.55 -4.98
N SER A 149 14.11 34.27 -3.84
CA SER A 149 14.58 35.63 -3.75
C SER A 149 16.09 35.59 -3.95
N GLU A 150 16.56 36.20 -5.04
CA GLU A 150 17.95 36.49 -5.27
C GLU A 150 18.56 37.27 -4.11
#